data_0b96d89f776bf41f9887147bf81839eb
#
_entry.id   0b96d89f776bf41f9887147bf81839eb
#
_cell.length_a   1.000
_cell.length_b   1.000
_cell.length_c   1.000
_cell.angle_alpha   90.00
_cell.angle_beta   90.00
_cell.angle_gamma   90.00
#
_symmetry.space_group_name_H-M   'P 1'
#
loop_
_entity.id
_entity.type
_entity.pdbx_description
1 polymer ?
#
loop_
_entity_poly.entity_id
_entity_poly.type
_entity_poly.pdbx_seq_one_letter_code
_entity_poly.pdbx_strand_id
1 'polypeptide(L)'
;MKNILYFFLALIFISCQGNTTSIIEFRTGTFETYLDDSDEISIAERNDSIQIETYNNIKDTFAIRWKSNFEYELIKVNPKKGLDSVPFYVKITGVKNNTYTFKANYKGSDFKQKGKVIKIK
;
A
#
# COMPACT_ATOMS: atom_id res chain seq x y z
N MET A 1 -23.35 -46.07 5.86
CA MET A 1 -23.88 -44.96 5.06
C MET A 1 -23.73 -43.60 5.70
N LYS A 2 -23.88 -43.50 6.99
CA LYS A 2 -23.71 -42.21 7.71
C LYS A 2 -22.29 -41.69 7.70
N ASN A 3 -21.28 -42.56 7.56
CA ASN A 3 -19.87 -42.16 7.61
C ASN A 3 -19.38 -41.47 6.32
N ILE A 4 -20.08 -41.65 5.22
CA ILE A 4 -19.74 -41.04 3.92
C ILE A 4 -20.09 -39.55 3.89
N LEU A 5 -21.13 -39.16 4.63
CA LEU A 5 -21.59 -37.78 4.69
C LEU A 5 -20.61 -36.86 5.44
N TYR A 6 -19.95 -37.41 6.45
CA TYR A 6 -18.98 -36.63 7.25
C TYR A 6 -17.65 -36.43 6.53
N PHE A 7 -17.31 -37.32 5.63
CA PHE A 7 -16.08 -37.21 4.84
C PHE A 7 -16.17 -36.09 3.80
N PHE A 8 -17.34 -35.83 3.28
CA PHE A 8 -17.57 -34.75 2.31
C PHE A 8 -17.50 -33.37 2.93
N LEU A 9 -17.86 -33.24 4.20
CA LEU A 9 -17.83 -31.95 4.90
C LEU A 9 -16.42 -31.49 5.21
N ALA A 10 -15.48 -32.41 5.39
CA ALA A 10 -14.09 -32.08 5.70
C ALA A 10 -13.32 -31.52 4.49
N LEU A 11 -13.77 -31.83 3.28
CA LEU A 11 -13.10 -31.37 2.06
C LEU A 11 -13.40 -29.91 1.71
N ILE A 12 -14.46 -29.34 2.27
CA ILE A 12 -14.86 -27.96 1.97
C ILE A 12 -13.94 -26.95 2.64
N PHE A 13 -13.26 -27.33 3.74
CA PHE A 13 -12.36 -26.41 4.47
C PHE A 13 -11.00 -26.21 3.81
N ILE A 14 -10.61 -27.05 2.86
CA ILE A 14 -9.30 -26.98 2.22
C ILE A 14 -9.27 -25.93 1.10
N SER A 15 -10.43 -25.50 0.60
CA SER A 15 -10.51 -24.56 -0.53
C SER A 15 -10.47 -23.08 -0.12
N CYS A 16 -10.34 -22.77 1.18
CA CYS A 16 -10.36 -21.39 1.68
C CYS A 16 -8.98 -20.78 1.90
N GLN A 17 -7.93 -21.37 1.39
CA GLN A 17 -6.58 -20.78 1.49
C GLN A 17 -6.34 -19.86 0.32
N GLY A 18 -6.67 -18.57 0.50
CA GLY A 18 -6.32 -17.53 -0.45
C GLY A 18 -4.90 -17.02 -0.23
N ASN A 19 -4.22 -16.64 -1.31
CA ASN A 19 -2.91 -16.01 -1.26
C ASN A 19 -3.04 -14.50 -1.02
N THR A 20 -3.81 -14.10 -0.01
CA THR A 20 -4.01 -12.69 0.30
C THR A 20 -2.88 -12.19 1.18
N THR A 21 -2.25 -11.09 0.76
CA THR A 21 -1.24 -10.41 1.56
C THR A 21 -1.88 -9.82 2.81
N SER A 22 -1.29 -10.09 3.98
CA SER A 22 -1.72 -9.46 5.22
C SER A 22 -1.46 -7.95 5.16
N ILE A 23 -2.33 -7.14 5.77
CA ILE A 23 -2.17 -5.69 5.80
C ILE A 23 -0.81 -5.25 6.37
N ILE A 24 -0.26 -5.99 7.32
CA ILE A 24 1.04 -5.68 7.93
C ILE A 24 2.18 -5.86 6.93
N GLU A 25 2.05 -6.77 5.97
CA GLU A 25 3.09 -7.02 4.96
C GLU A 25 3.27 -5.85 4.00
N PHE A 26 2.33 -4.91 3.96
CA PHE A 26 2.48 -3.69 3.17
C PHE A 26 3.41 -2.66 3.81
N ARG A 27 3.91 -2.91 5.00
CA ARG A 27 4.85 -2.01 5.67
C ARG A 27 6.26 -2.10 5.13
N THR A 28 6.60 -3.19 4.45
CA THR A 28 7.94 -3.39 3.89
C THR A 28 7.85 -4.04 2.53
N GLY A 29 8.81 -3.76 1.66
CA GLY A 29 8.92 -4.41 0.37
C GLY A 29 9.10 -3.44 -0.79
N THR A 30 8.88 -3.95 -1.98
CA THR A 30 8.91 -3.19 -3.23
C THR A 30 7.51 -3.12 -3.81
N PHE A 31 7.12 -1.91 -4.23
CA PHE A 31 5.75 -1.63 -4.65
C PHE A 31 5.73 -0.86 -5.95
N GLU A 32 4.70 -1.10 -6.76
CA GLU A 32 4.35 -0.26 -7.90
C GLU A 32 3.11 0.57 -7.55
N THR A 33 3.17 1.87 -7.79
CA THR A 33 2.07 2.80 -7.53
C THR A 33 1.48 3.30 -8.83
N TYR A 34 0.16 3.20 -8.93
CA TYR A 34 -0.64 3.64 -10.07
C TYR A 34 -1.65 4.68 -9.59
N LEU A 35 -1.59 5.87 -10.18
CA LEU A 35 -2.57 6.92 -9.88
C LEU A 35 -3.74 6.84 -10.86
N ASP A 36 -4.95 7.08 -10.37
CA ASP A 36 -6.17 6.96 -11.20
C ASP A 36 -6.22 7.94 -12.37
N ASP A 37 -5.61 9.11 -12.21
CA ASP A 37 -5.64 10.19 -13.20
C ASP A 37 -4.34 10.33 -14.00
N SER A 38 -3.47 9.34 -13.95
CA SER A 38 -2.16 9.40 -14.62
C SER A 38 -1.80 8.03 -15.15
N ASP A 39 -1.07 8.00 -16.27
CA ASP A 39 -0.48 6.78 -16.82
C ASP A 39 0.90 6.49 -16.22
N GLU A 40 1.36 7.34 -15.33
CA GLU A 40 2.68 7.23 -14.75
C GLU A 40 2.71 6.16 -13.64
N ILE A 41 3.79 5.38 -13.65
CA ILE A 41 4.01 4.32 -12.65
C ILE A 41 5.27 4.68 -11.88
N SER A 42 5.17 4.71 -10.56
CA SER A 42 6.34 4.87 -9.71
C SER A 42 6.64 3.58 -8.96
N ILE A 43 7.92 3.39 -8.64
CA ILE A 43 8.38 2.25 -7.84
C ILE A 43 8.76 2.78 -6.47
N ALA A 44 8.27 2.13 -5.43
CA ALA A 44 8.61 2.47 -4.06
C ALA A 44 9.30 1.30 -3.39
N GLU A 45 10.41 1.56 -2.75
CA GLU A 45 11.08 0.63 -1.86
C GLU A 45 10.87 1.10 -0.43
N ARG A 46 10.29 0.23 0.39
CA ARG A 46 9.81 0.60 1.73
C ARG A 46 10.38 -0.31 2.79
N ASN A 47 10.88 0.29 3.86
CA ASN A 47 11.14 -0.40 5.12
C ASN A 47 10.34 0.26 6.24
N ASP A 48 10.58 -0.10 7.49
CA ASP A 48 9.79 0.39 8.62
C ASP A 48 9.82 1.90 8.81
N SER A 49 10.85 2.58 8.32
CA SER A 49 11.09 4.00 8.60
C SER A 49 11.17 4.86 7.35
N ILE A 50 11.50 4.29 6.20
CA ILE A 50 11.85 5.04 5.00
C ILE A 50 11.17 4.43 3.77
N GLN A 51 10.75 5.31 2.87
CA GLN A 51 10.28 4.93 1.54
C GLN A 51 11.07 5.72 0.50
N ILE A 52 11.63 4.99 -0.46
CA ILE A 52 12.34 5.60 -1.60
C ILE A 52 11.48 5.40 -2.83
N GLU A 53 11.05 6.49 -3.44
CA GLU A 53 10.26 6.45 -4.67
C GLU A 53 11.14 6.78 -5.86
N THR A 54 11.01 5.99 -6.92
CA THR A 54 11.69 6.21 -8.19
C THR A 54 10.66 6.47 -9.27
N TYR A 55 10.81 7.61 -9.93
CA TYR A 55 9.97 8.02 -11.03
C TYR A 55 10.85 8.74 -12.05
N ASN A 56 10.84 8.31 -13.33
CA ASN A 56 11.67 8.88 -14.40
C ASN A 56 13.15 9.02 -14.00
N ASN A 57 13.72 7.99 -13.37
CA ASN A 57 15.11 7.96 -12.89
C ASN A 57 15.41 8.98 -11.79
N ILE A 58 14.40 9.63 -11.24
CA ILE A 58 14.53 10.53 -10.09
C ILE A 58 14.11 9.76 -8.85
N LYS A 59 14.97 9.81 -7.83
CA LYS A 59 14.70 9.17 -6.54
C LYS A 59 14.40 10.22 -5.49
N ASP A 60 13.30 10.03 -4.79
CA ASP A 60 12.93 10.83 -3.62
C ASP A 60 12.83 9.95 -2.40
N THR A 61 13.39 10.42 -1.29
CA THR A 61 13.37 9.71 -0.03
C THR A 61 12.41 10.36 0.94
N PHE A 62 11.57 9.52 1.55
CA PHE A 62 10.56 9.95 2.53
C PHE A 62 10.76 9.18 3.83
N ALA A 63 10.56 9.86 4.95
CA ALA A 63 10.26 9.17 6.19
C ALA A 63 8.82 8.66 6.11
N ILE A 64 8.59 7.42 6.48
CA ILE A 64 7.24 6.86 6.55
C ILE A 64 6.86 6.67 8.00
N ARG A 65 5.65 7.09 8.34
CA ARG A 65 5.13 6.99 9.69
C ARG A 65 3.73 6.38 9.66
N TRP A 66 3.61 5.17 10.18
CA TRP A 66 2.34 4.47 10.25
C TRP A 66 1.55 4.96 11.45
N LYS A 67 0.33 5.40 11.21
CA LYS A 67 -0.61 5.82 12.25
C LYS A 67 -1.54 4.70 12.68
N SER A 68 -1.82 3.78 11.76
CA SER A 68 -2.60 2.58 11.99
C SER A 68 -2.23 1.57 10.91
N ASN A 69 -2.88 0.41 10.88
CA ASN A 69 -2.65 -0.55 9.82
C ASN A 69 -3.14 -0.06 8.45
N PHE A 70 -3.97 0.97 8.41
CA PHE A 70 -4.57 1.49 7.18
C PHE A 70 -4.19 2.94 6.88
N GLU A 71 -3.32 3.55 7.67
CA GLU A 71 -2.99 4.95 7.50
C GLU A 71 -1.51 5.19 7.74
N TYR A 72 -0.88 5.94 6.83
CA TYR A 72 0.50 6.36 7.02
C TYR A 72 0.74 7.75 6.45
N GLU A 73 1.81 8.38 6.90
CA GLU A 73 2.27 9.66 6.38
C GLU A 73 3.64 9.51 5.76
N LEU A 74 3.85 10.22 4.65
CA LEU A 74 5.14 10.35 4.01
C LEU A 74 5.63 11.79 4.19
N ILE A 75 6.85 11.94 4.68
CA ILE A 75 7.47 13.23 4.93
C ILE A 75 8.80 13.26 4.19
N LYS A 76 8.96 14.21 3.27
CA LYS A 76 10.17 14.30 2.46
C LYS A 76 11.38 14.60 3.34
N VAL A 77 12.44 13.82 3.17
CA VAL A 77 13.63 13.92 4.03
C VAL A 77 14.43 15.20 3.75
N ASN A 78 14.49 15.61 2.48
CA ASN A 78 15.19 16.84 2.07
C ASN A 78 14.24 17.82 1.41
N PRO A 79 13.37 18.51 2.18
CA PRO A 79 12.39 19.42 1.58
C PRO A 79 13.09 20.63 0.96
N LYS A 80 12.70 20.98 -0.28
CA LYS A 80 13.24 22.12 -1.00
C LYS A 80 12.24 23.25 -1.17
N LYS A 81 10.96 22.97 -1.09
CA LYS A 81 9.86 23.95 -1.29
C LYS A 81 8.78 23.73 -0.24
N GLY A 82 7.88 24.70 -0.08
CA GLY A 82 6.88 24.70 0.97
C GLY A 82 6.06 23.41 1.12
N LEU A 83 5.55 22.85 0.01
CA LEU A 83 4.78 21.60 0.06
C LEU A 83 5.62 20.38 0.44
N ASP A 84 6.93 20.42 0.19
CA ASP A 84 7.81 19.30 0.55
C ASP A 84 7.90 19.09 2.06
N SER A 85 7.63 20.12 2.85
CA SER A 85 7.66 20.01 4.32
C SER A 85 6.32 19.59 4.90
N VAL A 86 5.27 19.49 4.09
CA VAL A 86 3.93 19.11 4.53
C VAL A 86 3.79 17.59 4.43
N PRO A 87 3.35 16.90 5.50
CA PRO A 87 3.13 15.46 5.44
C PRO A 87 2.09 15.09 4.38
N PHE A 88 2.40 14.06 3.61
CA PHE A 88 1.49 13.46 2.66
C PHE A 88 0.78 12.30 3.33
N TYR A 89 -0.50 12.47 3.59
CA TYR A 89 -1.32 11.51 4.31
C TYR A 89 -1.92 10.51 3.32
N VAL A 90 -1.77 9.22 3.62
CA VAL A 90 -2.29 8.13 2.78
C VAL A 90 -3.20 7.25 3.62
N LYS A 91 -4.41 7.06 3.13
CA LYS A 91 -5.38 6.15 3.72
C LYS A 91 -5.63 4.98 2.79
N ILE A 92 -5.41 3.77 3.30
CA ILE A 92 -5.72 2.54 2.57
C ILE A 92 -7.22 2.31 2.64
N THR A 93 -7.87 2.23 1.48
CA THR A 93 -9.32 2.11 1.37
C THR A 93 -9.80 0.70 1.08
N GLY A 94 -8.92 -0.17 0.62
CA GLY A 94 -9.25 -1.56 0.35
C GLY A 94 -8.01 -2.38 0.11
N VAL A 95 -8.09 -3.67 0.41
CA VAL A 95 -6.99 -4.62 0.20
C VAL A 95 -7.55 -5.83 -0.53
N LYS A 96 -6.87 -6.26 -1.58
CA LYS A 96 -7.19 -7.48 -2.31
C LYS A 96 -5.91 -8.10 -2.85
N ASN A 97 -5.62 -9.34 -2.45
CA ASN A 97 -4.38 -10.04 -2.81
C ASN A 97 -3.16 -9.22 -2.38
N ASN A 98 -2.26 -8.92 -3.32
CA ASN A 98 -1.06 -8.14 -3.06
C ASN A 98 -1.23 -6.64 -3.39
N THR A 99 -2.47 -6.16 -3.45
CA THR A 99 -2.80 -4.82 -3.89
C THR A 99 -3.63 -4.10 -2.84
N TYR A 100 -3.35 -2.81 -2.65
CA TYR A 100 -4.26 -1.95 -1.89
C TYR A 100 -4.64 -0.73 -2.73
N THR A 101 -5.85 -0.25 -2.50
CA THR A 101 -6.31 1.05 -3.01
C THR A 101 -6.13 2.10 -1.94
N PHE A 102 -5.96 3.34 -2.34
CA PHE A 102 -5.73 4.43 -1.39
C PHE A 102 -6.36 5.74 -1.82
N LYS A 103 -6.56 6.60 -0.83
CA LYS A 103 -6.80 8.03 -1.00
C LYS A 103 -5.70 8.77 -0.26
N ALA A 104 -5.20 9.83 -0.87
CA ALA A 104 -4.09 10.59 -0.29
C ALA A 104 -4.27 12.08 -0.50
N ASN A 105 -3.71 12.86 0.42
CA ASN A 105 -3.69 14.31 0.33
C ASN A 105 -2.58 14.88 1.19
N TYR A 106 -2.10 16.07 0.82
CA TYR A 106 -1.25 16.83 1.71
C TYR A 106 -2.08 17.33 2.89
N LYS A 107 -1.51 17.23 4.09
CA LYS A 107 -2.19 17.64 5.31
C LYS A 107 -2.64 19.10 5.21
N GLY A 108 -3.93 19.35 5.41
CA GLY A 108 -4.51 20.68 5.29
C GLY A 108 -4.84 21.15 3.88
N SER A 109 -4.63 20.31 2.87
CA SER A 109 -4.94 20.63 1.48
C SER A 109 -6.22 19.95 1.02
N ASP A 110 -6.95 20.61 0.12
CA ASP A 110 -8.13 20.03 -0.54
C ASP A 110 -7.76 19.12 -1.71
N PHE A 111 -6.51 19.13 -2.13
CA PHE A 111 -6.02 18.27 -3.23
C PHE A 111 -6.04 16.81 -2.77
N LYS A 112 -6.71 15.97 -3.55
CA LYS A 112 -6.83 14.54 -3.26
C LYS A 112 -6.33 13.71 -4.42
N GLN A 113 -5.57 12.67 -4.09
CA GLN A 113 -5.12 11.66 -5.04
C GLN A 113 -5.73 10.32 -4.67
N LYS A 114 -6.03 9.53 -5.71
CA LYS A 114 -6.50 8.16 -5.55
C LYS A 114 -5.67 7.26 -6.43
N GLY A 115 -5.50 6.03 -6.00
CA GLY A 115 -4.77 5.06 -6.80
C GLY A 115 -4.73 3.70 -6.16
N LYS A 116 -3.85 2.88 -6.69
CA LYS A 116 -3.59 1.55 -6.17
C LYS A 116 -2.10 1.30 -6.07
N VAL A 117 -1.72 0.45 -5.16
CA VAL A 117 -0.34 0.04 -4.92
C VAL A 117 -0.27 -1.48 -4.96
N ILE A 118 0.63 -2.00 -5.76
CA ILE A 118 0.83 -3.45 -5.91
C ILE A 118 2.17 -3.82 -5.30
N LYS A 119 2.16 -4.74 -4.35
CA LYS A 119 3.39 -5.26 -3.77
C LYS A 119 4.01 -6.27 -4.72
N ILE A 120 5.27 -6.04 -5.11
CA ILE A 120 6.01 -6.89 -6.03
C ILE A 120 6.87 -7.90 -5.26
N LYS A 121 7.47 -7.47 -4.17
CA LYS A 121 8.33 -8.30 -3.32
C LYS A 121 8.08 -8.09 -1.85
#